data_1c4481148698b91e79e9f3cde22fcb97
#
_entry.id   1c4481148698b91e79e9f3cde22fcb97
#
_cell.length_a   1.000
_cell.length_b   1.000
_cell.length_c   1.000
_cell.angle_alpha   90.00
_cell.angle_beta   90.00
_cell.angle_gamma   90.00
#
_symmetry.space_group_name_H-M   'P 1'
#
loop_
_entity.id
_entity.type
_entity.pdbx_description
1 polymer ?
#
loop_
_entity_poly.entity_id
_entity_poly.type
_entity_poly.pdbx_seq_one_letter_code
_entity_poly.pdbx_strand_id
1 'polypeptide(L)'
;LQVAQNIGYPAVVRPSYVLGGRAMEIVQNATELIHYLTAAVEMSPDKPVLIDRYLEGKECEVDAICDGEQVLIPGIMEHVERAGVHSGDSMAIYPGLNLSSREVDTIVDYTTRIGLALGVKGLMNVQFVIHGGFAYRSPMNPKDGGELTTVYIIEVNPRGSRTIPFISKLTGVPVAKLATRVMLGDTLKDQGYAGGLWPAQDLVGVKAPVFSMAKLVGVDWHLGPEMKSTGEVMGVDRDFQMALTKALMAANLDLKAGTGVLLSIADQHKAEAVSLVQDLNEAGCLLYATEGTAAMISAMGLPVSMTTKRLSEGHPNVIDVIEDGSVSAVVNTISGSPEVMRDGFYIRRAAVEKHIPCFTSLDTARAAAESLSIEPAAYDIATIGEYLKVD
;
A
#
# COMPACT_ATOMS: atom_id res chain seq x y z
N LEU A 1 -3.47 -27.40 9.72
CA LEU A 1 -2.16 -27.33 10.39
C LEU A 1 -1.06 -28.03 9.57
N GLN A 2 -1.26 -29.26 9.09
CA GLN A 2 -0.24 -29.99 8.32
C GLN A 2 0.17 -29.27 7.04
N VAL A 3 -0.77 -28.64 6.32
CA VAL A 3 -0.47 -27.83 5.13
C VAL A 3 0.42 -26.65 5.51
N ALA A 4 0.07 -25.91 6.56
CA ALA A 4 0.87 -24.77 7.01
C ALA A 4 2.28 -25.16 7.47
N GLN A 5 2.42 -26.33 8.13
CA GLN A 5 3.74 -26.86 8.49
C GLN A 5 4.61 -27.18 7.26
N ASN A 6 3.99 -27.67 6.17
CA ASN A 6 4.70 -27.98 4.94
C ASN A 6 5.15 -26.75 4.14
N ILE A 7 4.30 -25.71 4.11
CA ILE A 7 4.60 -24.48 3.36
C ILE A 7 5.42 -23.46 4.17
N GLY A 8 5.41 -23.59 5.51
CA GLY A 8 6.09 -22.68 6.44
C GLY A 8 5.27 -21.43 6.79
N TYR A 9 5.81 -20.65 7.72
CA TYR A 9 5.28 -19.36 8.16
C TYR A 9 6.22 -18.21 7.75
N PRO A 10 5.71 -16.98 7.56
CA PRO A 10 4.29 -16.59 7.63
C PRO A 10 3.46 -17.22 6.51
N ALA A 11 2.15 -17.42 6.78
CA ALA A 11 1.20 -17.96 5.82
C ALA A 11 -0.01 -17.02 5.67
N VAL A 12 -0.56 -16.93 4.45
CA VAL A 12 -1.82 -16.23 4.18
C VAL A 12 -2.96 -17.23 4.29
N VAL A 13 -3.94 -16.91 5.11
CA VAL A 13 -5.12 -17.74 5.31
C VAL A 13 -6.33 -17.01 4.78
N ARG A 14 -7.13 -17.69 3.98
CA ARG A 14 -8.34 -17.10 3.38
C ARG A 14 -9.50 -18.08 3.31
N PRO A 15 -10.72 -17.63 3.63
CA PRO A 15 -11.92 -18.44 3.36
C PRO A 15 -12.12 -18.58 1.85
N SER A 16 -12.71 -19.70 1.41
CA SER A 16 -13.11 -19.85 0.01
C SER A 16 -14.29 -18.95 -0.31
N TYR A 17 -14.34 -18.45 -1.56
CA TYR A 17 -15.45 -17.67 -2.10
C TYR A 17 -15.71 -16.32 -1.43
N VAL A 18 -14.66 -15.64 -0.97
CA VAL A 18 -14.72 -14.25 -0.49
C VAL A 18 -14.22 -13.27 -1.54
N LEU A 19 -14.70 -12.03 -1.49
CA LEU A 19 -14.29 -10.93 -2.36
C LEU A 19 -13.63 -9.83 -1.53
N GLY A 20 -12.67 -9.12 -2.13
CA GLY A 20 -12.00 -7.96 -1.51
C GLY A 20 -11.18 -8.30 -0.28
N GLY A 21 -10.61 -9.49 -0.22
CA GLY A 21 -9.77 -9.93 0.90
C GLY A 21 -10.50 -10.13 2.22
N ARG A 22 -11.83 -10.15 2.24
CA ARG A 22 -12.63 -10.26 3.46
C ARG A 22 -12.23 -11.48 4.29
N ALA A 23 -11.98 -11.24 5.58
CA ALA A 23 -11.52 -12.25 6.53
C ALA A 23 -10.23 -12.99 6.10
N MET A 24 -9.39 -12.39 5.27
CA MET A 24 -8.03 -12.87 5.04
C MET A 24 -7.12 -12.37 6.15
N GLU A 25 -6.16 -13.22 6.54
CA GLU A 25 -5.19 -12.89 7.57
C GLU A 25 -3.81 -13.46 7.24
N ILE A 26 -2.76 -12.74 7.64
CA ILE A 26 -1.39 -13.24 7.61
C ILE A 26 -1.05 -13.76 9.00
N VAL A 27 -0.85 -15.07 9.12
CA VAL A 27 -0.54 -15.74 10.37
C VAL A 27 0.95 -16.03 10.47
N GLN A 28 1.55 -15.70 11.62
CA GLN A 28 2.99 -15.81 11.86
C GLN A 28 3.40 -17.18 12.41
N ASN A 29 2.45 -17.93 12.97
CA ASN A 29 2.71 -19.20 13.65
C ASN A 29 1.45 -20.08 13.77
N ALA A 30 1.63 -21.29 14.28
CA ALA A 30 0.55 -22.26 14.43
C ALA A 30 -0.56 -21.80 15.40
N THR A 31 -0.22 -21.02 16.42
CA THR A 31 -1.20 -20.54 17.41
C THR A 31 -2.17 -19.53 16.76
N GLU A 32 -1.65 -18.60 16.00
CA GLU A 32 -2.46 -17.65 15.25
C GLU A 32 -3.34 -18.36 14.22
N LEU A 33 -2.77 -19.35 13.50
CA LEU A 33 -3.55 -20.16 12.57
C LEU A 33 -4.70 -20.90 13.25
N ILE A 34 -4.50 -21.49 14.42
CA ILE A 34 -5.57 -22.17 15.16
C ILE A 34 -6.66 -21.19 15.55
N HIS A 35 -6.28 -20.00 16.04
CA HIS A 35 -7.23 -18.97 16.39
C HIS A 35 -8.08 -18.54 15.18
N TYR A 36 -7.43 -18.29 14.05
CA TYR A 36 -8.11 -17.97 12.80
C TYR A 36 -9.08 -19.06 12.35
N LEU A 37 -8.61 -20.32 12.32
CA LEU A 37 -9.43 -21.45 11.86
C LEU A 37 -10.66 -21.66 12.75
N THR A 38 -10.55 -21.43 14.05
CA THR A 38 -11.70 -21.52 14.97
C THR A 38 -12.78 -20.51 14.58
N ALA A 39 -12.40 -19.25 14.35
CA ALA A 39 -13.35 -18.21 13.92
C ALA A 39 -13.90 -18.46 12.51
N ALA A 40 -13.06 -18.91 11.57
CA ALA A 40 -13.46 -19.17 10.18
C ALA A 40 -14.43 -20.36 10.06
N VAL A 41 -14.27 -21.41 10.85
CA VAL A 41 -15.17 -22.58 10.89
C VAL A 41 -16.55 -22.18 11.42
N GLU A 42 -16.61 -21.29 12.41
CA GLU A 42 -17.90 -20.78 12.92
C GLU A 42 -18.66 -20.00 11.83
N MET A 43 -17.96 -19.26 10.98
CA MET A 43 -18.57 -18.48 9.89
C MET A 43 -18.98 -19.33 8.67
N SER A 44 -18.29 -20.40 8.37
CA SER A 44 -18.53 -21.23 7.17
C SER A 44 -18.07 -22.68 7.36
N PRO A 45 -18.83 -23.50 8.10
CA PRO A 45 -18.40 -24.85 8.51
C PRO A 45 -18.11 -25.81 7.35
N ASP A 46 -18.79 -25.62 6.21
CA ASP A 46 -18.73 -26.55 5.07
C ASP A 46 -17.79 -26.09 3.94
N LYS A 47 -17.06 -25.01 4.13
CA LYS A 47 -16.18 -24.47 3.08
C LYS A 47 -14.72 -24.63 3.43
N PRO A 48 -13.87 -25.06 2.48
CA PRO A 48 -12.45 -25.18 2.72
C PRO A 48 -11.81 -23.81 2.96
N VAL A 49 -10.84 -23.75 3.85
CA VAL A 49 -9.95 -22.62 4.05
C VAL A 49 -8.70 -22.85 3.22
N LEU A 50 -8.30 -21.85 2.43
CA LEU A 50 -7.06 -21.88 1.68
C LEU A 50 -5.93 -21.36 2.55
N ILE A 51 -4.76 -21.99 2.44
CA ILE A 51 -3.54 -21.60 3.16
C ILE A 51 -2.43 -21.53 2.12
N ASP A 52 -1.94 -20.33 1.89
CA ASP A 52 -0.89 -20.04 0.92
C ASP A 52 0.37 -19.56 1.66
N ARG A 53 1.55 -19.79 1.08
CA ARG A 53 2.79 -19.20 1.59
C ARG A 53 2.72 -17.68 1.41
N TYR A 54 3.02 -16.94 2.48
CA TYR A 54 3.22 -15.50 2.35
C TYR A 54 4.56 -15.23 1.66
N LEU A 55 4.51 -14.46 0.60
CA LEU A 55 5.69 -13.98 -0.13
C LEU A 55 5.91 -12.52 0.21
N GLU A 56 6.89 -12.27 1.07
CA GLU A 56 7.32 -10.91 1.34
C GLU A 56 8.03 -10.33 0.13
N GLY A 57 7.64 -9.15 -0.28
CA GLY A 57 8.23 -8.50 -1.45
C GLY A 57 7.46 -7.26 -1.87
N LYS A 58 7.92 -6.69 -2.97
CA LYS A 58 7.32 -5.56 -3.64
C LYS A 58 6.07 -6.00 -4.40
N GLU A 59 4.97 -5.28 -4.25
CA GLU A 59 3.76 -5.55 -5.03
C GLU A 59 3.66 -4.61 -6.23
N CYS A 60 3.16 -5.15 -7.34
CA CYS A 60 2.88 -4.40 -8.55
C CYS A 60 1.53 -4.83 -9.12
N GLU A 61 0.85 -3.92 -9.79
CA GLU A 61 -0.38 -4.24 -10.51
C GLU A 61 -0.39 -3.67 -11.94
N VAL A 62 -1.15 -4.33 -12.78
CA VAL A 62 -1.38 -3.97 -14.18
C VAL A 62 -2.86 -4.00 -14.47
N ASP A 63 -3.38 -2.93 -15.05
CA ASP A 63 -4.68 -2.94 -15.72
C ASP A 63 -4.47 -3.04 -17.22
N ALA A 64 -4.90 -4.15 -17.81
CA ALA A 64 -4.70 -4.43 -19.23
C ALA A 64 -6.02 -4.49 -19.98
N ILE A 65 -5.97 -4.25 -21.29
CA ILE A 65 -7.07 -4.46 -22.23
C ILE A 65 -6.69 -5.61 -23.13
N CYS A 66 -7.53 -6.65 -23.18
CA CYS A 66 -7.33 -7.81 -24.04
C CYS A 66 -8.50 -7.92 -25.04
N ASP A 67 -8.21 -8.10 -26.33
CA ASP A 67 -9.23 -8.30 -27.39
C ASP A 67 -9.34 -9.76 -27.85
N GLY A 68 -8.56 -10.66 -27.26
CA GLY A 68 -8.44 -12.06 -27.63
C GLY A 68 -7.30 -12.37 -28.62
N GLU A 69 -6.72 -11.35 -29.24
CA GLU A 69 -5.55 -11.46 -30.15
C GLU A 69 -4.33 -10.71 -29.59
N GLN A 70 -4.56 -9.59 -28.94
CA GLN A 70 -3.53 -8.73 -28.37
C GLN A 70 -3.91 -8.28 -26.95
N VAL A 71 -2.89 -7.91 -26.17
CA VAL A 71 -3.04 -7.34 -24.82
C VAL A 71 -2.30 -6.01 -24.78
N LEU A 72 -3.01 -4.92 -24.58
CA LEU A 72 -2.45 -3.59 -24.35
C LEU A 72 -2.31 -3.37 -22.85
N ILE A 73 -1.10 -3.01 -22.40
CA ILE A 73 -0.74 -2.66 -21.05
C ILE A 73 -0.46 -1.17 -20.99
N PRO A 74 -1.37 -0.32 -20.48
CA PRO A 74 -1.15 1.13 -20.39
C PRO A 74 0.03 1.52 -19.50
N GLY A 75 0.30 0.72 -18.47
CA GLY A 75 1.43 0.92 -17.58
C GLY A 75 1.48 -0.08 -16.45
N ILE A 76 2.62 -0.14 -15.77
CA ILE A 76 2.83 -0.97 -14.58
C ILE A 76 2.88 -0.02 -13.38
N MET A 77 2.07 -0.31 -12.36
CA MET A 77 2.01 0.44 -11.12
C MET A 77 2.73 -0.35 -10.03
N GLU A 78 3.62 0.32 -9.30
CA GLU A 78 4.36 -0.22 -8.15
C GLU A 78 3.70 0.26 -6.86
N HIS A 79 3.49 -0.62 -5.88
CA HIS A 79 2.95 -0.23 -4.59
C HIS A 79 4.05 0.28 -3.66
N VAL A 80 3.71 1.25 -2.83
CA VAL A 80 4.57 1.76 -1.76
C VAL A 80 4.65 0.72 -0.65
N GLU A 81 3.50 0.18 -0.25
CA GLU A 81 3.41 -0.86 0.77
C GLU A 81 3.83 -2.22 0.18
N ARG A 82 4.49 -3.02 1.02
CA ARG A 82 4.84 -4.39 0.68
C ARG A 82 3.60 -5.27 0.48
N ALA A 83 3.78 -6.40 -0.18
CA ALA A 83 2.73 -7.40 -0.39
C ALA A 83 2.04 -7.80 0.93
N GLY A 84 0.72 -7.99 0.84
CA GLY A 84 -0.13 -8.30 1.99
C GLY A 84 -1.06 -7.16 2.40
N VAL A 85 -0.92 -5.99 1.81
CA VAL A 85 -1.91 -4.90 1.88
C VAL A 85 -2.79 -4.97 0.63
N HIS A 86 -4.11 -4.86 0.78
CA HIS A 86 -5.03 -4.86 -0.37
C HIS A 86 -4.69 -3.72 -1.33
N SER A 87 -4.62 -3.99 -2.64
CA SER A 87 -4.21 -3.01 -3.66
C SER A 87 -5.04 -1.71 -3.64
N GLY A 88 -6.33 -1.79 -3.26
CA GLY A 88 -7.19 -0.62 -3.08
C GLY A 88 -6.78 0.28 -1.90
N ASP A 89 -6.06 -0.26 -0.92
CA ASP A 89 -5.61 0.43 0.29
C ASP A 89 -4.14 0.85 0.21
N SER A 90 -3.41 0.38 -0.80
CA SER A 90 -2.02 0.73 -1.04
C SER A 90 -1.89 2.04 -1.83
N MET A 91 -0.83 2.79 -1.57
CA MET A 91 -0.38 3.82 -2.48
C MET A 91 0.27 3.17 -3.70
N ALA A 92 0.00 3.68 -4.90
CA ALA A 92 0.57 3.17 -6.14
C ALA A 92 1.29 4.28 -6.91
N ILE A 93 2.45 3.95 -7.46
CA ILE A 93 3.32 4.85 -8.22
C ILE A 93 3.30 4.42 -9.68
N TYR A 94 3.09 5.37 -10.59
CA TYR A 94 3.26 5.20 -12.02
C TYR A 94 4.24 6.26 -12.58
N PRO A 95 5.18 5.84 -13.46
CA PRO A 95 5.59 4.46 -13.74
C PRO A 95 6.22 3.81 -12.50
N GLY A 96 6.32 2.47 -12.47
CA GLY A 96 7.04 1.77 -11.40
C GLY A 96 8.52 2.15 -11.43
N LEU A 97 8.95 2.94 -10.46
CA LEU A 97 10.28 3.59 -10.44
C LEU A 97 11.42 2.66 -10.01
N ASN A 98 11.09 1.62 -9.25
CA ASN A 98 12.05 0.66 -8.70
C ASN A 98 11.99 -0.71 -9.38
N LEU A 99 11.42 -0.79 -10.59
CA LEU A 99 11.34 -2.01 -11.38
C LEU A 99 12.53 -2.11 -12.32
N SER A 100 13.25 -3.22 -12.28
CA SER A 100 14.27 -3.53 -13.28
C SER A 100 13.63 -3.87 -14.63
N SER A 101 14.37 -3.68 -15.72
CA SER A 101 13.91 -4.05 -17.08
C SER A 101 13.48 -5.51 -17.16
N ARG A 102 14.18 -6.43 -16.46
CA ARG A 102 13.83 -7.85 -16.41
C ARG A 102 12.49 -8.09 -15.74
N GLU A 103 12.20 -7.39 -14.65
CA GLU A 103 10.91 -7.48 -13.95
C GLU A 103 9.79 -6.94 -14.84
N VAL A 104 10.00 -5.79 -15.48
CA VAL A 104 9.06 -5.20 -16.45
C VAL A 104 8.76 -6.19 -17.58
N ASP A 105 9.79 -6.74 -18.23
CA ASP A 105 9.63 -7.70 -19.32
C ASP A 105 8.86 -8.96 -18.87
N THR A 106 9.13 -9.45 -17.66
CA THR A 106 8.45 -10.61 -17.09
C THR A 106 6.98 -10.32 -16.81
N ILE A 107 6.65 -9.15 -16.23
CA ILE A 107 5.28 -8.71 -15.97
C ILE A 107 4.50 -8.58 -17.27
N VAL A 108 5.10 -8.00 -18.31
CA VAL A 108 4.49 -7.84 -19.64
C VAL A 108 4.23 -9.21 -20.30
N ASP A 109 5.20 -10.12 -20.27
CA ASP A 109 5.06 -11.49 -20.79
C ASP A 109 3.93 -12.25 -20.07
N TYR A 110 3.94 -12.25 -18.74
CA TYR A 110 2.95 -12.95 -17.96
C TYR A 110 1.53 -12.38 -18.18
N THR A 111 1.37 -11.06 -18.18
CA THR A 111 0.09 -10.42 -18.44
C THR A 111 -0.45 -10.77 -19.81
N THR A 112 0.40 -10.74 -20.82
CA THR A 112 0.03 -11.06 -22.21
C THR A 112 -0.40 -12.51 -22.35
N ARG A 113 0.40 -13.44 -21.86
CA ARG A 113 0.12 -14.88 -21.94
C ARG A 113 -1.16 -15.25 -21.21
N ILE A 114 -1.40 -14.69 -20.02
CA ILE A 114 -2.60 -14.94 -19.22
C ILE A 114 -3.84 -14.40 -19.94
N GLY A 115 -3.82 -13.16 -20.41
CA GLY A 115 -4.94 -12.56 -21.11
C GLY A 115 -5.40 -13.37 -22.31
N LEU A 116 -4.43 -13.81 -23.12
CA LEU A 116 -4.69 -14.66 -24.30
C LEU A 116 -5.16 -16.05 -23.91
N ALA A 117 -4.52 -16.70 -22.93
CA ALA A 117 -4.86 -18.06 -22.51
C ALA A 117 -6.27 -18.15 -21.87
N LEU A 118 -6.67 -17.12 -21.12
CA LEU A 118 -8.01 -17.02 -20.54
C LEU A 118 -9.07 -16.54 -21.54
N GLY A 119 -8.68 -16.11 -22.75
CA GLY A 119 -9.58 -15.57 -23.75
C GLY A 119 -10.32 -14.32 -23.28
N VAL A 120 -9.68 -13.48 -22.47
CA VAL A 120 -10.28 -12.25 -21.94
C VAL A 120 -10.63 -11.32 -23.11
N LYS A 121 -11.84 -10.75 -23.06
CA LYS A 121 -12.27 -9.66 -23.97
C LYS A 121 -12.76 -8.48 -23.13
N GLY A 122 -11.94 -7.43 -23.06
CA GLY A 122 -12.16 -6.26 -22.23
C GLY A 122 -11.04 -6.06 -21.22
N LEU A 123 -11.40 -5.71 -19.98
CA LEU A 123 -10.46 -5.38 -18.91
C LEU A 123 -10.00 -6.59 -18.13
N MET A 124 -8.73 -6.55 -17.74
CA MET A 124 -8.12 -7.52 -16.85
C MET A 124 -7.13 -6.80 -15.92
N ASN A 125 -7.28 -7.02 -14.61
CA ASN A 125 -6.31 -6.58 -13.61
C ASN A 125 -5.48 -7.79 -13.16
N VAL A 126 -4.18 -7.64 -13.14
CA VAL A 126 -3.24 -8.68 -12.68
C VAL A 126 -2.37 -8.10 -11.58
N GLN A 127 -2.25 -8.83 -10.47
CA GLN A 127 -1.42 -8.45 -9.33
C GLN A 127 -0.23 -9.37 -9.21
N PHE A 128 0.93 -8.79 -8.94
CA PHE A 128 2.21 -9.48 -8.86
C PHE A 128 2.94 -9.18 -7.56
N VAL A 129 3.70 -10.15 -7.06
CA VAL A 129 4.74 -9.95 -6.03
C VAL A 129 6.11 -10.20 -6.64
N ILE A 130 7.01 -9.29 -6.41
CA ILE A 130 8.43 -9.42 -6.71
C ILE A 130 9.13 -9.84 -5.43
N HIS A 131 9.31 -11.15 -5.27
CA HIS A 131 9.95 -11.76 -4.11
C HIS A 131 11.47 -11.65 -4.22
N GLY A 132 12.16 -11.35 -3.10
CA GLY A 132 13.59 -11.04 -3.07
C GLY A 132 13.88 -9.56 -3.32
N GLY A 133 12.89 -8.77 -3.75
CA GLY A 133 12.95 -7.31 -3.76
C GLY A 133 12.67 -6.76 -2.36
N PHE A 134 13.38 -5.70 -1.96
CA PHE A 134 13.05 -5.03 -0.71
C PHE A 134 11.68 -4.34 -0.84
N ALA A 135 10.97 -4.25 0.27
CA ALA A 135 9.86 -3.31 0.45
C ALA A 135 10.29 -1.89 0.09
N TYR A 136 9.35 -0.96 0.13
CA TYR A 136 9.53 0.42 -0.33
C TYR A 136 10.99 0.89 -0.27
N ARG A 137 11.53 1.21 -1.44
CA ARG A 137 12.77 1.97 -1.59
C ARG A 137 12.37 3.33 -2.12
N SER A 138 12.88 4.36 -1.48
CA SER A 138 12.78 5.69 -2.05
C SER A 138 13.37 5.67 -3.47
N PRO A 139 12.65 6.14 -4.49
CA PRO A 139 13.22 6.33 -5.82
C PRO A 139 14.42 7.29 -5.81
N MET A 140 14.58 8.08 -4.73
CA MET A 140 15.70 9.00 -4.53
C MET A 140 16.99 8.29 -4.11
N ASN A 141 16.92 7.05 -3.64
CA ASN A 141 18.09 6.26 -3.25
C ASN A 141 17.99 4.82 -3.76
N PRO A 142 17.96 4.63 -5.08
CA PRO A 142 17.97 3.29 -5.66
C PRO A 142 19.32 2.66 -5.35
N LYS A 143 19.35 1.64 -4.49
CA LYS A 143 20.54 0.78 -4.40
C LYS A 143 20.48 -0.19 -5.57
N ASP A 144 21.46 -0.14 -6.46
CA ASP A 144 21.72 -1.17 -7.46
C ASP A 144 22.04 -2.48 -6.74
N GLY A 145 21.01 -3.22 -6.38
CA GLY A 145 21.11 -4.51 -5.75
C GLY A 145 20.83 -5.58 -6.79
N GLY A 146 21.86 -6.19 -7.32
CA GLY A 146 21.76 -7.34 -8.22
C GLY A 146 21.26 -8.62 -7.54
N GLU A 147 20.28 -8.54 -6.66
CA GLU A 147 19.61 -9.70 -6.11
C GLU A 147 18.67 -10.29 -7.16
N LEU A 148 18.76 -11.61 -7.33
CA LEU A 148 17.86 -12.36 -8.20
C LEU A 148 16.45 -12.31 -7.62
N THR A 149 15.63 -11.43 -8.17
CA THR A 149 14.21 -11.37 -7.84
C THR A 149 13.41 -12.36 -8.66
N THR A 150 12.29 -12.82 -8.12
CA THR A 150 11.33 -13.68 -8.83
C THR A 150 9.96 -13.04 -8.81
N VAL A 151 9.37 -12.89 -10.00
CA VAL A 151 8.01 -12.35 -10.16
C VAL A 151 7.00 -13.46 -10.02
N TYR A 152 6.09 -13.33 -9.07
CA TYR A 152 4.95 -14.22 -8.85
C TYR A 152 3.65 -13.50 -9.18
N ILE A 153 2.69 -14.25 -9.69
CA ILE A 153 1.31 -13.79 -9.88
C ILE A 153 0.54 -14.09 -8.60
N ILE A 154 -0.11 -13.08 -8.02
CA ILE A 154 -0.99 -13.25 -6.86
C ILE A 154 -2.39 -13.63 -7.32
N GLU A 155 -2.97 -12.80 -8.20
CA GLU A 155 -4.31 -13.03 -8.72
C GLU A 155 -4.54 -12.35 -10.08
N VAL A 156 -5.54 -12.84 -10.78
CA VAL A 156 -6.02 -12.28 -12.04
C VAL A 156 -7.52 -12.01 -11.93
N ASN A 157 -7.90 -10.78 -12.16
CA ASN A 157 -9.28 -10.32 -12.08
C ASN A 157 -9.76 -9.90 -13.47
N PRO A 158 -10.62 -10.65 -14.17
CA PRO A 158 -11.15 -10.29 -15.50
C PRO A 158 -12.22 -9.19 -15.37
N ARG A 159 -11.87 -8.08 -14.84
CA ARG A 159 -12.68 -6.89 -14.62
C ARG A 159 -11.80 -5.65 -14.52
N GLY A 160 -12.40 -4.46 -14.57
CA GLY A 160 -11.73 -3.22 -14.24
C GLY A 160 -11.40 -3.12 -12.75
N SER A 161 -10.31 -2.45 -12.45
CA SER A 161 -9.88 -2.08 -11.09
C SER A 161 -10.23 -0.62 -10.79
N ARG A 162 -9.97 -0.17 -9.56
CA ARG A 162 -10.07 1.25 -9.20
C ARG A 162 -9.02 2.09 -9.90
N THR A 163 -7.87 1.51 -10.23
CA THR A 163 -6.75 2.22 -10.85
C THR A 163 -6.97 2.57 -12.33
N ILE A 164 -8.05 2.08 -12.97
CA ILE A 164 -8.39 2.44 -14.36
C ILE A 164 -8.47 3.95 -14.61
N PRO A 165 -9.18 4.77 -13.82
CA PRO A 165 -9.18 6.22 -14.03
C PRO A 165 -7.81 6.86 -13.80
N PHE A 166 -7.04 6.36 -12.86
CA PHE A 166 -5.69 6.81 -12.54
C PHE A 166 -4.77 6.58 -13.74
N ILE A 167 -4.62 5.34 -14.20
CA ILE A 167 -3.71 5.00 -15.30
C ILE A 167 -4.16 5.63 -16.63
N SER A 168 -5.48 5.74 -16.88
CA SER A 168 -5.99 6.40 -18.07
C SER A 168 -5.59 7.86 -18.14
N LYS A 169 -5.65 8.58 -17.03
CA LYS A 169 -5.27 9.99 -16.96
C LYS A 169 -3.78 10.20 -17.15
N LEU A 170 -2.95 9.33 -16.56
CA LEU A 170 -1.50 9.48 -16.60
C LEU A 170 -0.90 9.09 -17.96
N THR A 171 -1.52 8.14 -18.65
CA THR A 171 -0.99 7.62 -19.93
C THR A 171 -1.64 8.25 -21.15
N GLY A 172 -2.77 8.93 -20.98
CA GLY A 172 -3.60 9.39 -22.10
C GLY A 172 -4.36 8.27 -22.83
N VAL A 173 -4.19 7.01 -22.41
CA VAL A 173 -4.90 5.86 -22.99
C VAL A 173 -6.32 5.80 -22.42
N PRO A 174 -7.38 5.93 -23.25
CA PRO A 174 -8.77 5.92 -22.76
C PRO A 174 -9.24 4.49 -22.46
N VAL A 175 -8.67 3.88 -21.42
CA VAL A 175 -8.77 2.44 -21.10
C VAL A 175 -10.20 1.92 -21.07
N ALA A 176 -11.10 2.60 -20.37
CA ALA A 176 -12.51 2.17 -20.28
C ALA A 176 -13.22 2.23 -21.64
N LYS A 177 -12.95 3.25 -22.45
CA LYS A 177 -13.52 3.40 -23.80
C LYS A 177 -13.03 2.27 -24.73
N LEU A 178 -11.71 2.01 -24.74
CA LEU A 178 -11.13 0.95 -25.57
C LEU A 178 -11.69 -0.41 -25.21
N ALA A 179 -11.73 -0.73 -23.90
CA ALA A 179 -12.26 -1.99 -23.41
C ALA A 179 -13.75 -2.18 -23.74
N THR A 180 -14.56 -1.12 -23.63
CA THR A 180 -15.97 -1.17 -24.02
C THR A 180 -16.14 -1.50 -25.50
N ARG A 181 -15.35 -0.89 -26.39
CA ARG A 181 -15.38 -1.18 -27.81
C ARG A 181 -14.92 -2.61 -28.12
N VAL A 182 -13.91 -3.10 -27.39
CA VAL A 182 -13.47 -4.51 -27.50
C VAL A 182 -14.63 -5.46 -27.12
N MET A 183 -15.36 -5.18 -26.05
CA MET A 183 -16.53 -5.99 -25.66
C MET A 183 -17.66 -5.94 -26.69
N LEU A 184 -17.73 -4.89 -27.50
CA LEU A 184 -18.69 -4.74 -28.59
C LEU A 184 -18.19 -5.36 -29.92
N GLY A 185 -16.97 -5.90 -29.97
CA GLY A 185 -16.42 -6.63 -31.10
C GLY A 185 -15.30 -5.95 -31.87
N ASP A 186 -14.93 -4.71 -31.54
CA ASP A 186 -13.77 -4.06 -32.16
C ASP A 186 -12.47 -4.68 -31.63
N THR A 187 -11.44 -4.79 -32.47
CA THR A 187 -10.09 -5.14 -32.00
C THR A 187 -9.33 -3.90 -31.52
N LEU A 188 -8.24 -4.08 -30.78
CA LEU A 188 -7.33 -2.99 -30.43
C LEU A 188 -6.76 -2.34 -31.71
N LYS A 189 -6.44 -3.15 -32.72
CA LYS A 189 -5.94 -2.70 -34.02
C LYS A 189 -6.94 -1.78 -34.74
N ASP A 190 -8.23 -2.13 -34.75
CA ASP A 190 -9.29 -1.30 -35.34
C ASP A 190 -9.42 0.06 -34.66
N GLN A 191 -9.00 0.14 -33.43
CA GLN A 191 -9.01 1.36 -32.61
C GLN A 191 -7.68 2.14 -32.67
N GLY A 192 -6.69 1.66 -33.47
CA GLY A 192 -5.39 2.31 -33.67
C GLY A 192 -4.36 1.99 -32.58
N TYR A 193 -4.56 0.94 -31.80
CA TYR A 193 -3.65 0.52 -30.75
C TYR A 193 -2.98 -0.82 -31.06
N ALA A 194 -1.75 -0.97 -30.59
CA ALA A 194 -1.01 -2.23 -30.63
C ALA A 194 -0.96 -2.86 -29.23
N GLY A 195 -0.74 -4.18 -29.17
CA GLY A 195 -0.45 -4.87 -27.92
C GLY A 195 0.93 -4.52 -27.35
N GLY A 196 1.16 -4.94 -26.12
CA GLY A 196 2.39 -4.70 -25.39
C GLY A 196 2.28 -3.55 -24.38
N LEU A 197 3.42 -3.16 -23.81
CA LEU A 197 3.51 -2.05 -22.87
C LEU A 197 3.45 -0.71 -23.60
N TRP A 198 2.53 0.15 -23.18
CA TRP A 198 2.43 1.52 -23.70
C TRP A 198 3.64 2.35 -23.25
N PRO A 199 4.17 3.23 -24.09
CA PRO A 199 5.31 4.06 -23.72
C PRO A 199 5.02 4.93 -22.49
N ALA A 200 5.95 4.94 -21.55
CA ALA A 200 5.84 5.77 -20.35
C ALA A 200 5.82 7.26 -20.76
N GLN A 201 5.02 8.03 -20.03
CA GLN A 201 4.96 9.47 -20.19
C GLN A 201 6.02 10.15 -19.31
N ASP A 202 6.42 11.38 -19.67
CA ASP A 202 7.36 12.19 -18.89
C ASP A 202 6.63 12.85 -17.70
N LEU A 203 6.06 12.00 -16.84
CA LEU A 203 5.40 12.38 -15.60
C LEU A 203 5.40 11.21 -14.61
N VAL A 204 5.21 11.55 -13.35
CA VAL A 204 4.99 10.60 -12.26
C VAL A 204 3.61 10.85 -11.67
N GLY A 205 2.89 9.77 -11.44
CA GLY A 205 1.63 9.81 -10.70
C GLY A 205 1.72 8.96 -9.43
N VAL A 206 1.15 9.46 -8.35
CA VAL A 206 0.98 8.72 -7.11
C VAL A 206 -0.50 8.67 -6.77
N LYS A 207 -1.05 7.47 -6.67
CA LYS A 207 -2.39 7.22 -6.14
C LYS A 207 -2.28 7.03 -4.63
N ALA A 208 -3.12 7.70 -3.86
CA ALA A 208 -3.27 7.45 -2.42
C ALA A 208 -4.71 7.05 -2.08
N PRO A 209 -4.91 6.06 -1.19
CA PRO A 209 -6.24 5.65 -0.75
C PRO A 209 -6.88 6.71 0.14
N VAL A 210 -8.22 6.78 0.09
CA VAL A 210 -9.01 7.61 0.99
C VAL A 210 -9.93 6.73 1.83
N PHE A 211 -9.94 6.98 3.13
CA PHE A 211 -10.69 6.20 4.10
C PHE A 211 -11.77 7.07 4.75
N SER A 212 -13.04 6.65 4.65
CA SER A 212 -14.17 7.32 5.33
C SER A 212 -14.37 6.80 6.75
N MET A 213 -13.31 6.79 7.57
CA MET A 213 -13.28 6.12 8.86
C MET A 213 -14.27 6.68 9.89
N ALA A 214 -14.56 7.98 9.84
CA ALA A 214 -15.56 8.60 10.71
C ALA A 214 -16.97 7.98 10.53
N LYS A 215 -17.25 7.37 9.37
CA LYS A 215 -18.52 6.70 9.05
C LYS A 215 -18.52 5.21 9.37
N LEU A 216 -17.35 4.60 9.56
CA LEU A 216 -17.17 3.17 9.79
C LEU A 216 -16.92 2.90 11.28
N VAL A 217 -17.96 3.06 12.08
CA VAL A 217 -17.88 2.88 13.55
C VAL A 217 -17.51 1.43 13.87
N GLY A 218 -16.46 1.23 14.70
CA GLY A 218 -16.03 -0.08 15.18
C GLY A 218 -15.14 -0.87 14.21
N VAL A 219 -14.83 -0.34 13.02
CA VAL A 219 -13.86 -0.95 12.10
C VAL A 219 -12.45 -0.55 12.52
N ASP A 220 -11.57 -1.54 12.69
CA ASP A 220 -10.14 -1.31 12.84
C ASP A 220 -9.51 -1.17 11.44
N TRP A 221 -8.83 -0.07 11.20
CA TRP A 221 -8.38 0.33 9.88
C TRP A 221 -6.88 0.15 9.63
N HIS A 222 -6.26 -0.75 10.37
CA HIS A 222 -4.91 -1.15 10.00
C HIS A 222 -4.89 -1.74 8.58
N LEU A 223 -3.83 -1.45 7.84
CA LEU A 223 -3.63 -1.98 6.50
C LEU A 223 -3.41 -3.50 6.56
N GLY A 224 -4.02 -4.21 5.63
CA GLY A 224 -3.97 -5.65 5.54
C GLY A 224 -4.64 -6.16 4.27
N PRO A 225 -4.86 -7.48 4.17
CA PRO A 225 -5.44 -8.08 2.97
C PRO A 225 -6.89 -7.66 2.67
N GLU A 226 -7.65 -7.24 3.69
CA GLU A 226 -9.04 -6.79 3.54
C GLU A 226 -9.10 -5.31 3.19
N MET A 227 -9.83 -4.98 2.11
CA MET A 227 -9.99 -3.61 1.64
C MET A 227 -10.88 -2.78 2.57
N LYS A 228 -10.41 -1.60 2.96
CA LYS A 228 -11.10 -0.66 3.85
C LYS A 228 -11.28 0.74 3.25
N SER A 229 -10.52 1.07 2.21
CA SER A 229 -10.63 2.35 1.51
C SER A 229 -11.98 2.52 0.82
N THR A 230 -12.47 3.76 0.80
CA THR A 230 -13.76 4.13 0.19
C THR A 230 -13.59 4.94 -1.08
N GLY A 231 -12.38 5.41 -1.36
CA GLY A 231 -12.04 6.21 -2.51
C GLY A 231 -10.53 6.27 -2.72
N GLU A 232 -10.14 7.08 -3.69
CA GLU A 232 -8.74 7.34 -4.00
C GLU A 232 -8.55 8.76 -4.51
N VAL A 233 -7.36 9.29 -4.33
CA VAL A 233 -6.88 10.55 -4.89
C VAL A 233 -5.59 10.33 -5.64
N MET A 234 -5.16 11.29 -6.44
CA MET A 234 -3.88 11.23 -7.11
C MET A 234 -3.12 12.56 -7.03
N GLY A 235 -1.81 12.46 -6.86
CA GLY A 235 -0.86 13.52 -7.11
C GLY A 235 -0.13 13.28 -8.43
N VAL A 236 0.12 14.33 -9.19
CA VAL A 236 0.84 14.25 -10.49
C VAL A 236 1.88 15.34 -10.54
N ASP A 237 3.08 14.96 -10.95
CA ASP A 237 4.17 15.88 -11.23
C ASP A 237 5.18 15.23 -12.18
N ARG A 238 6.21 15.96 -12.63
CA ARG A 238 7.37 15.39 -13.31
C ARG A 238 8.39 14.83 -12.32
N ASP A 239 8.34 15.32 -11.10
CA ASP A 239 9.18 14.86 -9.98
C ASP A 239 8.36 13.97 -9.04
N PHE A 240 8.96 12.85 -8.60
CA PHE A 240 8.30 11.89 -7.73
C PHE A 240 7.90 12.48 -6.37
N GLN A 241 8.81 13.24 -5.74
CA GLN A 241 8.53 13.78 -4.39
C GLN A 241 7.37 14.78 -4.44
N MET A 242 7.31 15.60 -5.50
CA MET A 242 6.19 16.51 -5.71
C MET A 242 4.87 15.77 -5.95
N ALA A 243 4.88 14.73 -6.77
CA ALA A 243 3.70 13.89 -6.99
C ALA A 243 3.23 13.21 -5.69
N LEU A 244 4.16 12.67 -4.91
CA LEU A 244 3.90 12.06 -3.61
C LEU A 244 3.30 13.06 -2.62
N THR A 245 3.91 14.24 -2.48
CA THR A 245 3.43 15.30 -1.59
C THR A 245 2.00 15.72 -1.94
N LYS A 246 1.70 15.92 -3.23
CA LYS A 246 0.34 16.23 -3.70
C LYS A 246 -0.66 15.13 -3.37
N ALA A 247 -0.28 13.86 -3.52
CA ALA A 247 -1.13 12.73 -3.19
C ALA A 247 -1.41 12.64 -1.69
N LEU A 248 -0.38 12.78 -0.85
CA LEU A 248 -0.50 12.74 0.61
C LEU A 248 -1.39 13.88 1.12
N MET A 249 -1.18 15.12 0.64
CA MET A 249 -2.03 16.26 0.98
C MET A 249 -3.50 16.01 0.60
N ALA A 250 -3.75 15.49 -0.61
CA ALA A 250 -5.10 15.20 -1.07
C ALA A 250 -5.78 14.07 -0.29
N ALA A 251 -5.00 13.16 0.31
CA ALA A 251 -5.47 12.06 1.15
C ALA A 251 -5.55 12.42 2.64
N ASN A 252 -5.13 13.62 3.06
CA ASN A 252 -4.92 14.02 4.48
C ASN A 252 -3.95 13.08 5.22
N LEU A 253 -2.88 12.70 4.53
CA LEU A 253 -1.79 11.86 5.07
C LEU A 253 -0.47 12.62 5.15
N ASP A 254 -0.48 13.94 4.98
CA ASP A 254 0.71 14.78 5.02
C ASP A 254 1.25 14.92 6.46
N LEU A 255 2.53 14.74 6.61
CA LEU A 255 3.27 15.08 7.83
C LEU A 255 3.71 16.54 7.77
N LYS A 256 3.90 17.15 8.95
CA LYS A 256 4.35 18.54 9.06
C LYS A 256 5.63 18.62 9.89
N ALA A 257 6.65 19.22 9.32
CA ALA A 257 7.91 19.48 10.01
C ALA A 257 7.68 20.28 11.31
N GLY A 258 8.46 19.98 12.33
CA GLY A 258 8.39 20.69 13.63
C GLY A 258 7.19 20.35 14.49
N THR A 259 6.32 19.42 14.08
CA THR A 259 5.13 19.02 14.88
C THR A 259 5.35 17.72 15.65
N GLY A 260 4.47 17.42 16.62
CA GLY A 260 4.54 16.19 17.41
C GLY A 260 4.11 14.96 16.60
N VAL A 261 4.85 13.86 16.71
CA VAL A 261 4.51 12.56 16.13
C VAL A 261 4.53 11.48 17.20
N LEU A 262 3.42 10.76 17.36
CA LEU A 262 3.34 9.63 18.28
C LEU A 262 3.78 8.33 17.58
N LEU A 263 4.75 7.65 18.18
CA LEU A 263 5.31 6.40 17.70
C LEU A 263 4.98 5.25 18.65
N SER A 264 4.22 4.26 18.18
CA SER A 264 3.91 3.02 18.90
C SER A 264 4.23 1.84 17.98
N ILE A 265 5.49 1.38 18.02
CA ILE A 265 6.06 0.44 17.07
C ILE A 265 6.21 -0.93 17.70
N ALA A 266 5.68 -1.95 17.04
CA ALA A 266 5.80 -3.34 17.45
C ALA A 266 7.28 -3.80 17.44
N ASP A 267 7.66 -4.67 18.37
CA ASP A 267 9.06 -5.08 18.57
C ASP A 267 9.71 -5.63 17.30
N GLN A 268 8.97 -6.41 16.52
CA GLN A 268 9.44 -6.96 15.25
C GLN A 268 9.77 -5.90 14.18
N HIS A 269 9.20 -4.71 14.28
CA HIS A 269 9.38 -3.62 13.33
C HIS A 269 10.39 -2.55 13.81
N LYS A 270 10.88 -2.63 15.04
CA LYS A 270 11.74 -1.59 15.62
C LYS A 270 13.05 -1.40 14.85
N ALA A 271 13.70 -2.49 14.46
CA ALA A 271 14.96 -2.40 13.71
C ALA A 271 14.74 -1.68 12.36
N GLU A 272 13.62 -1.93 11.74
CA GLU A 272 13.25 -1.32 10.47
C GLU A 272 12.84 0.16 10.63
N ALA A 273 12.28 0.55 11.76
CA ALA A 273 11.81 1.89 12.03
C ALA A 273 12.94 2.92 12.32
N VAL A 274 14.19 2.47 12.49
CA VAL A 274 15.31 3.33 12.86
C VAL A 274 15.48 4.50 11.88
N SER A 275 15.46 4.24 10.57
CA SER A 275 15.60 5.30 9.57
C SER A 275 14.44 6.29 9.62
N LEU A 276 13.20 5.82 9.73
CA LEU A 276 12.04 6.70 9.86
C LEU A 276 12.16 7.63 11.07
N VAL A 277 12.61 7.11 12.21
CA VAL A 277 12.80 7.92 13.42
C VAL A 277 13.87 8.99 13.22
N GLN A 278 14.96 8.65 12.50
CA GLN A 278 16.00 9.62 12.14
C GLN A 278 15.47 10.73 11.22
N ASP A 279 14.75 10.36 10.17
CA ASP A 279 14.15 11.29 9.20
C ASP A 279 13.19 12.27 9.90
N LEU A 280 12.32 11.76 10.78
CA LEU A 280 11.41 12.58 11.56
C LEU A 280 12.15 13.56 12.50
N ASN A 281 13.21 13.09 13.17
CA ASN A 281 14.01 13.94 14.04
C ASN A 281 14.78 15.01 13.25
N GLU A 282 15.34 14.66 12.09
CA GLU A 282 16.04 15.60 11.19
C GLU A 282 15.10 16.68 10.64
N ALA A 283 13.83 16.31 10.39
CA ALA A 283 12.77 17.26 10.04
C ALA A 283 12.29 18.13 11.23
N GLY A 284 12.91 17.99 12.41
CA GLY A 284 12.59 18.75 13.61
C GLY A 284 11.29 18.32 14.32
N CYS A 285 10.74 17.13 13.99
CA CYS A 285 9.55 16.63 14.67
C CYS A 285 9.81 16.33 16.14
N LEU A 286 8.81 16.60 16.99
CA LEU A 286 8.84 16.26 18.41
C LEU A 286 8.37 14.82 18.56
N LEU A 287 9.25 13.93 19.03
CA LEU A 287 8.96 12.51 19.11
C LEU A 287 8.29 12.18 20.44
N TYR A 288 7.08 11.64 20.38
CA TYR A 288 6.34 11.00 21.47
C TYR A 288 6.33 9.51 21.24
N ALA A 289 6.51 8.69 22.28
CA ALA A 289 6.54 7.25 22.05
C ALA A 289 6.08 6.44 23.27
N THR A 290 5.50 5.26 23.00
CA THR A 290 5.22 4.26 24.04
C THR A 290 6.54 3.69 24.58
N GLU A 291 6.52 3.15 25.80
CA GLU A 291 7.70 2.79 26.62
C GLU A 291 8.77 2.03 25.79
N GLY A 292 8.38 0.93 25.13
CA GLY A 292 9.31 0.11 24.35
C GLY A 292 9.86 0.80 23.12
N THR A 293 9.11 1.71 22.50
CA THR A 293 9.56 2.53 21.37
C THR A 293 10.43 3.69 21.88
N ALA A 294 10.07 4.31 23.00
CA ALA A 294 10.86 5.37 23.61
C ALA A 294 12.25 4.87 24.05
N ALA A 295 12.33 3.65 24.61
CA ALA A 295 13.60 3.03 24.93
C ALA A 295 14.50 2.85 23.68
N MET A 296 13.95 2.45 22.53
CA MET A 296 14.67 2.35 21.27
C MET A 296 15.19 3.74 20.82
N ILE A 297 14.34 4.76 20.83
CA ILE A 297 14.69 6.13 20.39
C ILE A 297 15.78 6.72 21.31
N SER A 298 15.65 6.54 22.61
CA SER A 298 16.65 6.96 23.58
C SER A 298 18.00 6.26 23.40
N ALA A 299 17.99 4.96 23.04
CA ALA A 299 19.21 4.22 22.71
C ALA A 299 19.91 4.73 21.44
N MET A 300 19.18 5.40 20.54
CA MET A 300 19.74 6.10 19.39
C MET A 300 20.33 7.47 19.76
N GLY A 301 20.22 7.92 21.01
CA GLY A 301 20.66 9.23 21.46
C GLY A 301 19.73 10.38 21.07
N LEU A 302 18.51 10.10 20.67
CA LEU A 302 17.53 11.10 20.22
C LEU A 302 16.57 11.50 21.35
N PRO A 303 16.11 12.76 21.37
CA PRO A 303 15.15 13.23 22.35
C PRO A 303 13.78 12.59 22.07
N VAL A 304 13.10 12.16 23.15
CA VAL A 304 11.77 11.56 23.06
C VAL A 304 10.97 11.79 24.33
N SER A 305 9.69 12.12 24.20
CA SER A 305 8.74 12.19 25.28
C SER A 305 8.01 10.84 25.43
N MET A 306 8.22 10.15 26.53
CA MET A 306 7.58 8.86 26.78
C MET A 306 6.14 9.06 27.21
N THR A 307 5.22 8.23 26.67
CA THR A 307 3.81 8.15 27.05
C THR A 307 3.46 6.71 27.45
N THR A 308 2.53 6.54 28.39
CA THR A 308 2.04 5.20 28.74
C THR A 308 1.09 4.69 27.67
N LYS A 309 1.25 3.42 27.30
CA LYS A 309 0.38 2.78 26.29
C LYS A 309 -0.98 2.42 26.85
N ARG A 310 -1.02 1.95 28.10
CA ARG A 310 -2.25 1.54 28.76
C ARG A 310 -2.92 2.71 29.45
N LEU A 311 -4.21 2.90 29.16
CA LEU A 311 -5.01 3.99 29.74
C LEU A 311 -5.11 3.93 31.26
N SER A 312 -4.93 2.74 31.88
CA SER A 312 -4.99 2.52 33.30
C SER A 312 -3.67 2.74 34.05
N GLU A 313 -2.56 2.97 33.36
CA GLU A 313 -1.21 3.02 33.96
C GLU A 313 -0.71 4.44 34.26
N GLY A 314 -1.50 5.46 33.97
CA GLY A 314 -1.18 6.86 34.31
C GLY A 314 -1.33 7.87 33.19
N HIS A 315 -0.90 9.09 33.49
CA HIS A 315 -0.94 10.23 32.55
C HIS A 315 0.45 10.89 32.46
N PRO A 316 0.84 11.46 31.27
CA PRO A 316 0.09 11.41 30.02
C PRO A 316 0.15 10.02 29.37
N ASN A 317 -0.98 9.53 28.92
CA ASN A 317 -1.06 8.33 28.09
C ASN A 317 -1.21 8.67 26.60
N VAL A 318 -1.21 7.65 25.73
CA VAL A 318 -1.28 7.82 24.27
C VAL A 318 -2.54 8.58 23.81
N ILE A 319 -3.64 8.47 24.52
CA ILE A 319 -4.88 9.18 24.16
C ILE A 319 -4.77 10.66 24.56
N ASP A 320 -4.22 10.95 25.74
CA ASP A 320 -4.06 12.33 26.21
C ASP A 320 -3.28 13.19 25.19
N VAL A 321 -2.14 12.70 24.70
CA VAL A 321 -1.30 13.47 23.74
C VAL A 321 -1.93 13.62 22.35
N ILE A 322 -2.86 12.73 21.98
CA ILE A 322 -3.66 12.87 20.77
C ILE A 322 -4.78 13.89 21.00
N GLU A 323 -5.46 13.82 22.13
CA GLU A 323 -6.62 14.67 22.43
C GLU A 323 -6.25 16.13 22.71
N ASP A 324 -5.14 16.37 23.39
CA ASP A 324 -4.67 17.73 23.72
C ASP A 324 -3.95 18.43 22.55
N GLY A 325 -3.73 17.70 21.43
CA GLY A 325 -3.08 18.24 20.24
C GLY A 325 -1.56 18.34 20.33
N SER A 326 -0.92 17.70 21.31
CA SER A 326 0.54 17.59 21.41
C SER A 326 1.14 16.86 20.20
N VAL A 327 0.36 15.99 19.56
CA VAL A 327 0.75 15.26 18.36
C VAL A 327 -0.22 15.54 17.20
N SER A 328 0.32 15.65 16.00
CA SER A 328 -0.40 15.89 14.75
C SER A 328 -0.38 14.69 13.82
N ALA A 329 0.31 13.62 14.17
CA ALA A 329 0.35 12.37 13.43
C ALA A 329 0.68 11.19 14.35
N VAL A 330 0.31 10.00 13.91
CA VAL A 330 0.54 8.74 14.63
C VAL A 330 1.16 7.72 13.71
N VAL A 331 2.18 7.00 14.17
CA VAL A 331 2.69 5.76 13.56
C VAL A 331 2.42 4.63 14.54
N ASN A 332 1.52 3.72 14.18
CA ASN A 332 1.14 2.59 15.03
C ASN A 332 1.22 1.28 14.24
N THR A 333 2.33 0.57 14.35
CA THR A 333 2.47 -0.76 13.74
C THR A 333 1.88 -1.84 14.64
N ILE A 334 1.40 -2.92 14.02
CA ILE A 334 0.64 -3.96 14.69
C ILE A 334 1.52 -5.20 14.94
N SER A 335 1.33 -5.85 16.06
CA SER A 335 1.84 -7.19 16.36
C SER A 335 0.68 -8.11 16.76
N GLY A 336 0.78 -9.38 16.36
CA GLY A 336 -0.30 -10.35 16.36
C GLY A 336 -0.89 -10.82 17.68
N SER A 337 -0.63 -10.17 18.84
CA SER A 337 -1.30 -10.57 20.09
C SER A 337 -2.64 -9.82 20.27
N PRO A 338 -3.73 -10.51 20.68
CA PRO A 338 -5.05 -9.88 20.85
C PRO A 338 -5.07 -8.68 21.82
N GLU A 339 -4.24 -8.68 22.86
CA GLU A 339 -4.13 -7.59 23.81
C GLU A 339 -3.49 -6.34 23.17
N VAL A 340 -2.40 -6.54 22.45
CA VAL A 340 -1.69 -5.47 21.73
C VAL A 340 -2.56 -4.90 20.61
N MET A 341 -3.35 -5.73 19.96
CA MET A 341 -4.34 -5.31 18.95
C MET A 341 -5.40 -4.38 19.56
N ARG A 342 -5.90 -4.69 20.75
CA ARG A 342 -6.89 -3.88 21.47
C ARG A 342 -6.35 -2.50 21.82
N ASP A 343 -5.15 -2.42 22.42
CA ASP A 343 -4.55 -1.15 22.79
C ASP A 343 -4.25 -0.30 21.55
N GLY A 344 -3.75 -0.91 20.48
CA GLY A 344 -3.53 -0.25 19.19
C GLY A 344 -4.83 0.28 18.57
N PHE A 345 -5.94 -0.42 18.73
CA PHE A 345 -7.25 0.02 18.25
C PHE A 345 -7.66 1.39 18.86
N TYR A 346 -7.47 1.58 20.17
CA TYR A 346 -7.80 2.87 20.80
C TYR A 346 -6.93 4.02 20.28
N ILE A 347 -5.63 3.77 20.05
CA ILE A 347 -4.72 4.78 19.47
C ILE A 347 -5.22 5.18 18.07
N ARG A 348 -5.47 4.20 17.20
CA ARG A 348 -5.95 4.45 15.84
C ARG A 348 -7.30 5.13 15.82
N ARG A 349 -8.19 4.73 16.74
CA ARG A 349 -9.51 5.34 16.88
C ARG A 349 -9.43 6.81 17.28
N ALA A 350 -8.61 7.15 18.28
CA ALA A 350 -8.40 8.53 18.72
C ALA A 350 -7.83 9.39 17.57
N ALA A 351 -6.86 8.88 16.82
CA ALA A 351 -6.31 9.59 15.66
C ALA A 351 -7.38 9.91 14.62
N VAL A 352 -8.26 8.94 14.31
CA VAL A 352 -9.39 9.13 13.37
C VAL A 352 -10.36 10.20 13.89
N GLU A 353 -10.73 10.15 15.16
CA GLU A 353 -11.66 11.11 15.77
C GLU A 353 -11.11 12.53 15.79
N LYS A 354 -9.79 12.66 15.86
CA LYS A 354 -9.09 13.96 15.77
C LYS A 354 -8.73 14.35 14.33
N HIS A 355 -9.01 13.50 13.33
CA HIS A 355 -8.70 13.77 11.91
C HIS A 355 -7.21 13.97 11.66
N ILE A 356 -6.34 13.31 12.41
CA ILE A 356 -4.89 13.34 12.19
C ILE A 356 -4.41 12.07 11.45
N PRO A 357 -3.37 12.17 10.61
CA PRO A 357 -2.77 11.03 9.94
C PRO A 357 -2.38 9.94 10.92
N CYS A 358 -2.67 8.70 10.56
CA CYS A 358 -2.24 7.54 11.33
C CYS A 358 -1.74 6.45 10.39
N PHE A 359 -0.47 6.16 10.48
CA PHE A 359 0.22 5.20 9.62
C PHE A 359 0.31 3.86 10.35
N THR A 360 -0.19 2.80 9.73
CA THR A 360 -0.10 1.44 10.25
C THR A 360 0.93 0.59 9.51
N SER A 361 1.49 1.12 8.41
CA SER A 361 2.64 0.58 7.68
C SER A 361 3.84 1.52 7.83
N LEU A 362 5.01 0.95 8.03
CA LEU A 362 6.27 1.71 8.02
C LEU A 362 6.60 2.22 6.61
N ASP A 363 6.22 1.50 5.57
CA ASP A 363 6.48 1.90 4.19
C ASP A 363 5.72 3.20 3.87
N THR A 364 4.42 3.27 4.24
CA THR A 364 3.61 4.49 4.09
C THR A 364 4.15 5.63 4.94
N ALA A 365 4.56 5.35 6.20
CA ALA A 365 5.10 6.36 7.09
C ALA A 365 6.42 6.95 6.58
N ARG A 366 7.30 6.12 5.99
CA ARG A 366 8.56 6.57 5.35
C ARG A 366 8.29 7.43 4.14
N ALA A 367 7.38 6.99 3.26
CA ALA A 367 6.98 7.79 2.11
C ALA A 367 6.45 9.17 2.54
N ALA A 368 5.66 9.22 3.60
CA ALA A 368 5.19 10.48 4.16
C ALA A 368 6.34 11.32 4.78
N ALA A 369 7.31 10.68 5.45
CA ALA A 369 8.47 11.39 6.01
C ALA A 369 9.38 12.00 4.92
N GLU A 370 9.51 11.36 3.77
CA GLU A 370 10.25 11.92 2.62
C GLU A 370 9.66 13.25 2.13
N SER A 371 8.35 13.44 2.25
CA SER A 371 7.70 14.70 1.86
C SER A 371 8.05 15.88 2.79
N LEU A 372 8.58 15.61 4.00
CA LEU A 372 8.97 16.66 4.96
C LEU A 372 10.16 17.50 4.48
N SER A 373 10.97 16.98 3.56
CA SER A 373 12.13 17.70 2.99
C SER A 373 11.72 18.76 1.96
N ILE A 374 10.44 18.81 1.57
CA ILE A 374 9.94 19.71 0.53
C ILE A 374 9.32 20.97 1.16
N GLU A 375 9.79 22.13 0.73
CA GLU A 375 9.14 23.38 1.11
C GLU A 375 7.72 23.48 0.52
N PRO A 376 6.68 23.75 1.33
CA PRO A 376 5.29 23.79 0.87
C PRO A 376 5.01 24.80 -0.26
N ALA A 377 5.87 25.78 -0.44
CA ALA A 377 5.75 26.80 -1.49
C ALA A 377 6.30 26.36 -2.86
N ALA A 378 6.91 25.17 -2.93
CA ALA A 378 7.65 24.75 -4.12
C ALA A 378 6.81 23.96 -5.14
N TYR A 379 5.59 23.49 -4.80
CA TYR A 379 4.79 22.72 -5.74
C TYR A 379 3.94 23.61 -6.66
N ASP A 380 3.93 23.25 -7.94
CA ASP A 380 3.11 23.90 -8.96
C ASP A 380 1.82 23.09 -9.20
N ILE A 381 0.76 23.77 -9.66
CA ILE A 381 -0.53 23.15 -10.01
C ILE A 381 -0.75 23.36 -11.49
N ALA A 382 -0.83 22.25 -12.23
CA ALA A 382 -1.13 22.23 -13.65
C ALA A 382 -2.29 21.26 -13.94
N THR A 383 -2.94 21.47 -15.08
CA THR A 383 -3.96 20.53 -15.53
C THR A 383 -3.29 19.24 -16.04
N ILE A 384 -4.01 18.11 -16.00
CA ILE A 384 -3.49 16.85 -16.54
C ILE A 384 -3.13 16.97 -18.03
N GLY A 385 -3.86 17.79 -18.79
CA GLY A 385 -3.55 18.07 -20.19
C GLY A 385 -2.23 18.81 -20.39
N GLU A 386 -1.80 19.61 -19.42
CA GLU A 386 -0.49 20.29 -19.45
C GLU A 386 0.65 19.33 -19.14
N TYR A 387 0.42 18.34 -18.29
CA TYR A 387 1.38 17.26 -18.05
C TYR A 387 1.54 16.33 -19.25
N LEU A 388 0.43 16.01 -19.94
CA LEU A 388 0.41 15.12 -21.11
C LEU A 388 0.73 15.82 -22.43
N LYS A 389 1.17 17.10 -22.44
CA LYS A 389 1.54 17.78 -23.68
C LYS A 389 2.54 16.94 -24.46
N VAL A 390 1.99 16.30 -25.48
CA VAL A 390 2.75 15.82 -26.63
C VAL A 390 2.88 17.05 -27.52
N ASP A 391 4.12 17.50 -27.75
CA ASP A 391 4.41 18.52 -28.75
C ASP A 391 3.98 18.06 -30.15
#